data_c112a29de8c91a931afd2d3f375f2b60
#
_entry.id   c112a29de8c91a931afd2d3f375f2b60
#
_cell.length_a   1.000
_cell.length_b   1.000
_cell.length_c   1.000
_cell.angle_alpha   90.00
_cell.angle_beta   90.00
_cell.angle_gamma   90.00
#
_symmetry.space_group_name_H-M   'P 1'
#
loop_
_entity.id
_entity.type
_entity.pdbx_description
1 polymer ?
#
loop_
_entity_poly.entity_id
_entity_poly.type
_entity_poly.pdbx_seq_one_letter_code
_entity_poly.pdbx_strand_id
1 'polypeptide(L)'
;ASLPTPNGLAFNIETINQLLPAAFTIAILGAIESLLSATVADGVTGHKHNSNTELIAQGAANIVVPFFGGIPATGAIARTMTNINNGGKTPVAGLIHAVVLLLILLFLGPLTKHIPMACLAGVLVIVSYNMSEWRTFKSLMKNSRSDVAVLLTTFLLTVIFDLTIAIEIGLLLALVLFMKRMSEVTHITVA
;
A
#
# COMPACT_ATOMS: atom_id res chain seq x y z
N ALA A 1 9.04 -13.29 24.97
CA ALA A 1 9.09 -13.30 23.51
C ALA A 1 10.53 -13.54 23.09
N SER A 2 10.78 -14.43 22.15
CA SER A 2 12.10 -14.68 21.57
C SER A 2 12.18 -13.96 20.23
N LEU A 3 13.38 -13.44 19.91
CA LEU A 3 13.63 -12.93 18.56
C LEU A 3 13.51 -14.08 17.56
N PRO A 4 12.92 -13.82 16.37
CA PRO A 4 12.89 -14.83 15.31
C PRO A 4 14.33 -15.20 14.92
N THR A 5 14.61 -16.50 14.92
CA THR A 5 15.90 -17.02 14.45
C THR A 5 15.89 -17.08 12.92
N PRO A 6 17.01 -16.75 12.25
CA PRO A 6 17.11 -16.89 10.81
C PRO A 6 16.88 -18.36 10.40
N ASN A 7 15.91 -18.58 9.53
CA ASN A 7 15.61 -19.90 8.98
C ASN A 7 16.08 -19.97 7.52
N GLY A 8 16.69 -21.08 7.14
CA GLY A 8 17.01 -21.35 5.74
C GLY A 8 15.72 -21.56 4.93
N LEU A 9 15.62 -20.92 3.78
CA LEU A 9 14.51 -21.10 2.85
C LEU A 9 14.74 -22.40 2.06
N ALA A 10 13.78 -23.31 2.12
CA ALA A 10 13.80 -24.51 1.27
C ALA A 10 13.24 -24.13 -0.11
N PHE A 11 14.10 -24.14 -1.13
CA PHE A 11 13.69 -23.88 -2.51
C PHE A 11 13.36 -25.20 -3.21
N ASN A 12 12.12 -25.36 -3.65
CA ASN A 12 11.69 -26.43 -4.55
C ASN A 12 11.09 -25.79 -5.81
N ILE A 13 11.52 -26.24 -6.99
CA ILE A 13 11.08 -25.71 -8.29
C ILE A 13 9.56 -25.81 -8.45
N GLU A 14 8.95 -26.89 -7.97
CA GLU A 14 7.51 -27.09 -8.03
C GLU A 14 6.78 -26.06 -7.19
N THR A 15 7.24 -25.79 -5.98
CA THR A 15 6.70 -24.76 -5.08
C THR A 15 6.86 -23.36 -5.67
N ILE A 16 7.99 -23.07 -6.34
CA ILE A 16 8.22 -21.80 -7.01
C ILE A 16 7.19 -21.59 -8.12
N ASN A 17 6.98 -22.60 -8.98
CA ASN A 17 6.01 -22.49 -10.08
C ASN A 17 4.57 -22.28 -9.59
N GLN A 18 4.19 -22.92 -8.50
CA GLN A 18 2.86 -22.76 -7.92
C GLN A 18 2.65 -21.38 -7.27
N LEU A 19 3.68 -20.83 -6.63
CA LEU A 19 3.60 -19.56 -5.91
C LEU A 19 3.91 -18.34 -6.78
N LEU A 20 4.49 -18.52 -7.96
CA LEU A 20 4.91 -17.42 -8.83
C LEU A 20 3.79 -16.41 -9.17
N PRO A 21 2.57 -16.85 -9.54
CA PRO A 21 1.48 -15.90 -9.81
C PRO A 21 1.12 -15.07 -8.58
N ALA A 22 0.97 -15.72 -7.43
CA ALA A 22 0.66 -15.02 -6.18
C ALA A 22 1.79 -14.07 -5.76
N ALA A 23 3.05 -14.50 -5.90
CA ALA A 23 4.21 -13.66 -5.60
C ALA A 23 4.28 -12.43 -6.51
N PHE A 24 3.98 -12.58 -7.79
CA PHE A 24 3.93 -11.47 -8.75
C PHE A 24 2.83 -10.46 -8.39
N THR A 25 1.63 -10.95 -8.06
CA THR A 25 0.51 -10.11 -7.62
C THR A 25 0.87 -9.32 -6.36
N ILE A 26 1.45 -9.99 -5.35
CA ILE A 26 1.86 -9.33 -4.10
C ILE A 26 2.98 -8.31 -4.37
N ALA A 27 3.91 -8.60 -5.26
CA ALA A 27 5.00 -7.68 -5.62
C ALA A 27 4.46 -6.41 -6.28
N ILE A 28 3.54 -6.53 -7.25
CA ILE A 28 2.89 -5.39 -7.91
C ILE A 28 2.08 -4.58 -6.88
N LEU A 29 1.27 -5.27 -6.07
CA LEU A 29 0.46 -4.61 -5.04
C LEU A 29 1.35 -3.82 -4.07
N GLY A 30 2.41 -4.44 -3.56
CA GLY A 30 3.36 -3.78 -2.67
C GLY A 30 4.06 -2.58 -3.30
N ALA A 31 4.43 -2.68 -4.59
CA ALA A 31 5.04 -1.58 -5.33
C ALA A 31 4.06 -0.39 -5.50
N ILE A 32 2.82 -0.67 -5.91
CA ILE A 32 1.77 0.36 -6.08
C ILE A 32 1.49 1.05 -4.74
N GLU A 33 1.32 0.29 -3.67
CA GLU A 33 0.96 0.81 -2.35
C GLU A 33 2.10 1.65 -1.76
N SER A 34 3.36 1.23 -1.90
CA SER A 34 4.54 2.00 -1.48
C SER A 34 4.66 3.32 -2.23
N LEU A 35 4.56 3.29 -3.57
CA LEU A 35 4.61 4.50 -4.39
C LEU A 35 3.42 5.44 -4.13
N LEU A 36 2.23 4.89 -3.90
CA LEU A 36 1.06 5.68 -3.57
C LEU A 36 1.26 6.38 -2.20
N SER A 37 1.78 5.67 -1.21
CA SER A 37 2.10 6.23 0.11
C SER A 37 3.13 7.36 0.00
N ALA A 38 4.17 7.18 -0.81
CA ALA A 38 5.20 8.19 -1.07
C ALA A 38 4.62 9.41 -1.82
N THR A 39 3.78 9.18 -2.83
CA THR A 39 3.12 10.27 -3.60
C THR A 39 2.17 11.10 -2.74
N VAL A 40 1.41 10.46 -1.86
CA VAL A 40 0.53 11.16 -0.91
C VAL A 40 1.36 11.98 0.08
N ALA A 41 2.48 11.44 0.57
CA ALA A 41 3.41 12.16 1.42
C ALA A 41 4.01 13.40 0.72
N ASP A 42 4.40 13.27 -0.55
CA ASP A 42 4.89 14.39 -1.36
C ASP A 42 3.87 15.52 -1.46
N GLY A 43 2.62 15.17 -1.71
CA GLY A 43 1.52 16.15 -1.81
C GLY A 43 1.32 16.98 -0.55
N VAL A 44 1.60 16.41 0.61
CA VAL A 44 1.43 17.10 1.91
C VAL A 44 2.70 17.82 2.34
N THR A 45 3.88 17.24 2.08
CA THR A 45 5.17 17.81 2.52
C THR A 45 5.75 18.82 1.55
N GLY A 46 5.31 18.81 0.29
CA GLY A 46 5.87 19.62 -0.80
C GLY A 46 7.24 19.14 -1.29
N HIS A 47 7.71 17.97 -0.85
CA HIS A 47 8.94 17.33 -1.32
C HIS A 47 8.64 16.34 -2.44
N LYS A 48 9.67 15.91 -3.17
CA LYS A 48 9.56 14.84 -4.16
C LYS A 48 10.40 13.64 -3.73
N HIS A 49 9.79 12.47 -3.69
CA HIS A 49 10.50 11.21 -3.46
C HIS A 49 11.18 10.73 -4.75
N ASN A 50 12.13 9.81 -4.60
CA ASN A 50 12.69 9.07 -5.72
C ASN A 50 12.05 7.68 -5.79
N SER A 51 11.15 7.50 -6.77
CA SER A 51 10.37 6.27 -6.94
C SER A 51 11.24 5.03 -7.13
N ASN A 52 12.38 5.14 -7.83
CA ASN A 52 13.28 4.00 -8.02
C ASN A 52 13.95 3.59 -6.69
N THR A 53 14.38 4.56 -5.90
CA THR A 53 14.99 4.29 -4.59
C THR A 53 13.97 3.67 -3.64
N GLU A 54 12.73 4.13 -3.66
CA GLU A 54 11.62 3.58 -2.86
C GLU A 54 11.38 2.11 -3.22
N LEU A 55 11.25 1.79 -4.51
CA LEU A 55 11.03 0.41 -4.96
C LEU A 55 12.22 -0.51 -4.66
N ILE A 56 13.46 -0.02 -4.81
CA ILE A 56 14.65 -0.80 -4.46
C ILE A 56 14.69 -1.09 -2.95
N ALA A 57 14.40 -0.09 -2.12
CA ALA A 57 14.36 -0.24 -0.66
C ALA A 57 13.26 -1.23 -0.25
N GLN A 58 12.07 -1.11 -0.83
CA GLN A 58 10.94 -2.02 -0.62
C GLN A 58 11.28 -3.46 -1.02
N GLY A 59 11.90 -3.65 -2.18
CA GLY A 59 12.35 -4.95 -2.65
C GLY A 59 13.41 -5.57 -1.74
N ALA A 60 14.42 -4.79 -1.34
CA ALA A 60 15.47 -5.24 -0.43
C ALA A 60 14.91 -5.66 0.93
N ALA A 61 13.97 -4.88 1.49
CA ALA A 61 13.30 -5.24 2.74
C ALA A 61 12.54 -6.56 2.61
N ASN A 62 11.79 -6.76 1.53
CA ASN A 62 11.01 -7.98 1.30
C ASN A 62 11.85 -9.22 0.95
N ILE A 63 13.11 -9.05 0.53
CA ILE A 63 14.07 -10.16 0.42
C ILE A 63 14.56 -10.60 1.80
N VAL A 64 14.78 -9.67 2.71
CA VAL A 64 15.34 -9.95 4.05
C VAL A 64 14.29 -10.51 5.02
N VAL A 65 13.07 -9.99 4.97
CA VAL A 65 11.98 -10.33 5.92
C VAL A 65 11.69 -11.83 6.01
N PRO A 66 11.62 -12.63 4.92
CA PRO A 66 11.32 -14.06 4.99
C PRO A 66 12.39 -14.88 5.75
N PHE A 67 13.65 -14.45 5.74
CA PHE A 67 14.71 -15.14 6.51
C PHE A 67 14.45 -15.12 8.02
N PHE A 68 13.70 -14.12 8.48
CA PHE A 68 13.28 -14.00 9.87
C PHE A 68 11.84 -14.48 10.11
N GLY A 69 11.26 -15.23 9.18
CA GLY A 69 9.89 -15.74 9.29
C GLY A 69 8.81 -14.68 9.18
N GLY A 70 9.14 -13.51 8.64
CA GLY A 70 8.18 -12.44 8.39
C GLY A 70 7.40 -12.62 7.07
N ILE A 71 6.29 -11.94 6.96
CA ILE A 71 5.47 -11.86 5.75
C ILE A 71 5.86 -10.61 4.93
N PRO A 72 5.57 -10.58 3.62
CA PRO A 72 5.79 -9.38 2.81
C PRO A 72 5.15 -8.14 3.43
N ALA A 73 5.85 -7.02 3.38
CA ALA A 73 5.42 -5.75 3.93
C ALA A 73 5.55 -4.64 2.88
N THR A 74 4.74 -3.60 3.02
CA THR A 74 4.76 -2.42 2.14
C THR A 74 4.53 -1.13 2.94
N GLY A 75 4.66 0.01 2.26
CA GLY A 75 4.34 1.31 2.83
C GLY A 75 2.87 1.41 3.22
N ALA A 76 2.55 2.10 4.29
CA ALA A 76 1.18 2.28 4.76
C ALA A 76 0.80 3.76 4.78
N ILE A 77 -0.12 4.15 3.90
CA ILE A 77 -0.57 5.55 3.73
C ILE A 77 -0.99 6.18 5.05
N ALA A 78 -1.85 5.48 5.82
CA ALA A 78 -2.36 5.98 7.09
C ALA A 78 -1.26 6.24 8.12
N ARG A 79 -0.28 5.34 8.23
CA ARG A 79 0.85 5.50 9.15
C ARG A 79 1.77 6.61 8.71
N THR A 80 2.05 6.71 7.42
CA THR A 80 2.85 7.79 6.81
C THR A 80 2.20 9.14 7.07
N MET A 81 0.91 9.28 6.82
CA MET A 81 0.17 10.51 7.05
C MET A 81 0.10 10.87 8.55
N THR A 82 -0.13 9.89 9.41
CA THR A 82 -0.11 10.12 10.86
C THR A 82 1.26 10.62 11.32
N ASN A 83 2.35 10.04 10.81
CA ASN A 83 3.71 10.48 11.13
C ASN A 83 3.96 11.93 10.67
N ILE A 84 3.58 12.27 9.44
CA ILE A 84 3.75 13.62 8.88
C ILE A 84 2.92 14.64 9.68
N ASN A 85 1.66 14.34 9.97
CA ASN A 85 0.76 15.22 10.73
C ASN A 85 1.26 15.45 12.18
N ASN A 86 2.03 14.53 12.73
CA ASN A 86 2.68 14.68 14.03
C ASN A 86 4.12 15.22 13.93
N GLY A 87 4.52 15.76 12.80
CA GLY A 87 5.79 16.48 12.62
C GLY A 87 6.96 15.60 12.19
N GLY A 88 6.72 14.35 11.78
CA GLY A 88 7.75 13.47 11.21
C GLY A 88 8.21 13.98 9.85
N LYS A 89 9.50 14.30 9.71
CA LYS A 89 10.07 14.90 8.48
C LYS A 89 11.20 14.05 7.86
N THR A 90 11.64 13.02 8.57
CA THR A 90 12.82 12.26 8.17
C THR A 90 12.61 10.75 8.32
N PRO A 91 13.37 9.91 7.60
CA PRO A 91 13.34 8.46 7.76
C PRO A 91 13.68 7.97 9.18
N VAL A 92 14.31 8.82 9.99
CA VAL A 92 14.65 8.50 11.39
C VAL A 92 13.40 8.18 12.21
N ALA A 93 12.26 8.83 11.92
CA ALA A 93 10.99 8.50 12.58
C ALA A 93 10.59 7.03 12.36
N GLY A 94 10.77 6.50 11.15
CA GLY A 94 10.53 5.09 10.84
C GLY A 94 11.49 4.14 11.57
N LEU A 95 12.76 4.49 11.67
CA LEU A 95 13.75 3.72 12.44
C LEU A 95 13.40 3.68 13.93
N ILE A 96 13.07 4.82 14.52
CA ILE A 96 12.63 4.90 15.92
C ILE A 96 11.37 4.06 16.13
N HIS A 97 10.40 4.15 15.23
CA HIS A 97 9.18 3.32 15.27
C HIS A 97 9.51 1.82 15.30
N ALA A 98 10.40 1.36 14.43
CA ALA A 98 10.83 -0.04 14.38
C ALA A 98 11.53 -0.48 15.69
N VAL A 99 12.40 0.36 16.23
CA VAL A 99 13.08 0.10 17.51
C VAL A 99 12.07 0.04 18.66
N VAL A 100 11.12 0.97 18.73
CA VAL A 100 10.07 0.98 19.75
C VAL A 100 9.21 -0.27 19.68
N LEU A 101 8.80 -0.70 18.47
CA LEU A 101 8.05 -1.94 18.29
C LEU A 101 8.86 -3.16 18.75
N LEU A 102 10.16 -3.21 18.46
CA LEU A 102 11.05 -4.27 18.92
C LEU A 102 11.11 -4.29 20.45
N LEU A 103 11.27 -3.15 21.10
CA LEU A 103 11.29 -3.03 22.57
C LEU A 103 9.96 -3.46 23.18
N ILE A 104 8.83 -3.07 22.58
CA ILE A 104 7.50 -3.51 23.01
C ILE A 104 7.38 -5.03 22.91
N LEU A 105 7.82 -5.63 21.80
CA LEU A 105 7.79 -7.06 21.61
C LEU A 105 8.62 -7.80 22.68
N LEU A 106 9.83 -7.32 22.98
CA LEU A 106 10.75 -7.98 23.89
C LEU A 106 10.35 -7.82 25.36
N PHE A 107 9.97 -6.62 25.77
CA PHE A 107 9.76 -6.29 27.20
C PHE A 107 8.28 -6.19 27.59
N LEU A 108 7.42 -5.66 26.72
CA LEU A 108 6.00 -5.42 27.00
C LEU A 108 5.06 -6.48 26.41
N GLY A 109 5.60 -7.54 25.81
CA GLY A 109 4.78 -8.64 25.25
C GLY A 109 3.75 -9.21 26.24
N PRO A 110 4.07 -9.42 27.52
CA PRO A 110 3.09 -9.86 28.51
C PRO A 110 1.97 -8.83 28.78
N LEU A 111 2.27 -7.54 28.64
CA LEU A 111 1.31 -6.45 28.88
C LEU A 111 0.32 -6.29 27.70
N THR A 112 0.76 -6.58 26.49
CA THR A 112 -0.11 -6.51 25.31
C THR A 112 -1.27 -7.49 25.35
N LYS A 113 -1.17 -8.57 26.10
CA LYS A 113 -2.27 -9.55 26.33
C LYS A 113 -3.49 -8.93 27.00
N HIS A 114 -3.31 -7.83 27.73
CA HIS A 114 -4.37 -7.16 28.45
C HIS A 114 -5.10 -6.10 27.61
N ILE A 115 -4.67 -5.86 26.38
CA ILE A 115 -5.36 -4.93 25.48
C ILE A 115 -6.63 -5.61 24.94
N PRO A 116 -7.83 -5.11 25.28
CA PRO A 116 -9.06 -5.72 24.80
C PRO A 116 -9.21 -5.51 23.29
N MET A 117 -9.67 -6.53 22.59
CA MET A 117 -9.93 -6.48 21.14
C MET A 117 -10.93 -5.37 20.77
N ALA A 118 -11.86 -5.06 21.66
CA ALA A 118 -12.81 -3.96 21.47
C ALA A 118 -12.13 -2.59 21.37
N CYS A 119 -11.04 -2.38 22.11
CA CYS A 119 -10.24 -1.15 22.03
C CYS A 119 -9.56 -1.03 20.64
N LEU A 120 -8.98 -2.13 20.17
CA LEU A 120 -8.36 -2.19 18.83
C LEU A 120 -9.40 -1.96 17.72
N ALA A 121 -10.57 -2.56 17.85
CA ALA A 121 -11.68 -2.34 16.92
C ALA A 121 -12.13 -0.88 16.90
N GLY A 122 -12.25 -0.23 18.06
CA GLY A 122 -12.57 1.20 18.15
C GLY A 122 -11.55 2.09 17.46
N VAL A 123 -10.27 1.80 17.65
CA VAL A 123 -9.18 2.53 16.95
C VAL A 123 -9.29 2.34 15.43
N LEU A 124 -9.53 1.11 14.96
CA LEU A 124 -9.68 0.82 13.53
C LEU A 124 -10.87 1.56 12.91
N VAL A 125 -12.00 1.66 13.61
CA VAL A 125 -13.17 2.43 13.12
C VAL A 125 -12.83 3.91 12.96
N ILE A 126 -12.14 4.51 13.94
CA ILE A 126 -11.73 5.92 13.86
C ILE A 126 -10.73 6.13 12.72
N VAL A 127 -9.75 5.24 12.56
CA VAL A 127 -8.78 5.29 11.47
C VAL A 127 -9.49 5.18 10.12
N SER A 128 -10.41 4.23 9.96
CA SER A 128 -11.19 4.06 8.72
C SER A 128 -12.02 5.30 8.39
N TYR A 129 -12.64 5.91 9.39
CA TYR A 129 -13.38 7.15 9.21
C TYR A 129 -12.49 8.29 8.73
N ASN A 130 -11.32 8.47 9.36
CA ASN A 130 -10.35 9.51 8.97
C ASN A 130 -9.75 9.27 7.59
N MET A 131 -9.61 8.00 7.17
CA MET A 131 -9.09 7.61 5.85
C MET A 131 -10.14 7.62 4.74
N SER A 132 -11.42 7.70 5.05
CA SER A 132 -12.48 7.60 4.05
C SER A 132 -12.47 8.75 3.02
N GLU A 133 -11.79 9.87 3.35
CA GLU A 133 -11.67 11.07 2.49
C GLU A 133 -12.95 11.41 1.70
N TRP A 134 -14.08 11.35 2.37
CA TRP A 134 -15.39 11.56 1.75
C TRP A 134 -15.49 12.81 0.88
N ARG A 135 -14.77 13.87 1.26
CA ARG A 135 -14.73 15.14 0.49
C ARG A 135 -14.03 14.95 -0.85
N THR A 136 -12.92 14.20 -0.87
CA THR A 136 -12.16 13.86 -2.08
C THR A 136 -12.99 12.97 -2.99
N PHE A 137 -13.64 11.94 -2.43
CA PHE A 137 -14.55 11.07 -3.19
C PHE A 137 -15.66 11.87 -3.88
N LYS A 138 -16.34 12.77 -3.16
CA LYS A 138 -17.38 13.63 -3.72
C LYS A 138 -16.85 14.59 -4.79
N SER A 139 -15.60 15.03 -4.68
CA SER A 139 -14.95 15.87 -5.70
C SER A 139 -14.65 15.06 -6.96
N LEU A 140 -14.13 13.84 -6.82
CA LEU A 140 -13.82 12.94 -7.93
C LEU A 140 -15.06 12.54 -8.73
N MET A 141 -16.21 12.43 -8.07
CA MET A 141 -17.50 12.16 -8.75
C MET A 141 -17.94 13.26 -9.74
N LYS A 142 -17.28 14.43 -9.70
CA LYS A 142 -17.52 15.52 -10.64
C LYS A 142 -16.60 15.51 -11.86
N ASN A 143 -15.64 14.60 -11.90
CA ASN A 143 -14.68 14.44 -13.00
C ASN A 143 -15.35 13.85 -14.26
N SER A 144 -14.55 13.54 -15.25
CA SER A 144 -15.03 12.95 -16.52
C SER A 144 -15.78 11.63 -16.25
N ARG A 145 -16.77 11.33 -17.09
CA ARG A 145 -17.55 10.09 -16.96
C ARG A 145 -16.68 8.83 -16.97
N SER A 146 -15.58 8.85 -17.72
CA SER A 146 -14.62 7.75 -17.76
C SER A 146 -13.92 7.56 -16.42
N ASP A 147 -13.45 8.65 -15.79
CA ASP A 147 -12.76 8.59 -14.51
C ASP A 147 -13.71 8.14 -13.38
N VAL A 148 -14.94 8.62 -13.42
CA VAL A 148 -15.99 8.20 -12.48
C VAL A 148 -16.33 6.72 -12.66
N ALA A 149 -16.38 6.22 -13.90
CA ALA A 149 -16.63 4.80 -14.15
C ALA A 149 -15.50 3.92 -13.59
N VAL A 150 -14.24 4.29 -13.80
CA VAL A 150 -13.09 3.58 -13.20
C VAL A 150 -13.18 3.61 -11.68
N LEU A 151 -13.40 4.79 -11.09
CA LEU A 151 -13.51 4.97 -9.64
C LEU A 151 -14.57 4.07 -9.02
N LEU A 152 -15.80 4.10 -9.57
CA LEU A 152 -16.91 3.32 -9.04
C LEU A 152 -16.69 1.81 -9.24
N THR A 153 -16.21 1.41 -10.41
CA THR A 153 -15.93 -0.01 -10.68
C THR A 153 -14.87 -0.54 -9.75
N THR A 154 -13.74 0.17 -9.60
CA THR A 154 -12.66 -0.24 -8.69
C THR A 154 -13.14 -0.28 -7.24
N PHE A 155 -13.90 0.73 -6.81
CA PHE A 155 -14.47 0.77 -5.45
C PHE A 155 -15.40 -0.42 -5.18
N LEU A 156 -16.34 -0.70 -6.08
CA LEU A 156 -17.28 -1.83 -5.93
C LEU A 156 -16.54 -3.17 -5.93
N LEU A 157 -15.56 -3.35 -6.82
CA LEU A 157 -14.75 -4.57 -6.86
C LEU A 157 -13.95 -4.76 -5.59
N THR A 158 -13.38 -3.69 -5.02
CA THR A 158 -12.65 -3.75 -3.74
C THR A 158 -13.56 -4.17 -2.59
N VAL A 159 -14.81 -3.71 -2.57
CA VAL A 159 -15.77 -4.02 -1.50
C VAL A 159 -16.34 -5.45 -1.63
N ILE A 160 -16.62 -5.91 -2.87
CA ILE A 160 -17.29 -7.19 -3.12
C ILE A 160 -16.31 -8.36 -3.17
N PHE A 161 -15.14 -8.16 -3.77
CA PHE A 161 -14.11 -9.20 -3.94
C PHE A 161 -12.93 -8.94 -3.02
N ASP A 162 -11.88 -8.35 -3.58
CA ASP A 162 -10.70 -7.91 -2.83
C ASP A 162 -9.94 -6.81 -3.60
N LEU A 163 -8.92 -6.24 -2.95
CA LEU A 163 -8.10 -5.18 -3.52
C LEU A 163 -7.32 -5.65 -4.76
N THR A 164 -6.89 -6.91 -4.83
CA THR A 164 -6.08 -7.45 -5.93
C THR A 164 -6.89 -7.47 -7.23
N ILE A 165 -8.07 -8.07 -7.20
CA ILE A 165 -8.99 -8.13 -8.35
C ILE A 165 -9.42 -6.72 -8.77
N ALA A 166 -9.66 -5.84 -7.80
CA ALA A 166 -10.04 -4.46 -8.08
C ALA A 166 -8.93 -3.70 -8.82
N ILE A 167 -7.66 -3.89 -8.46
CA ILE A 167 -6.51 -3.26 -9.12
C ILE A 167 -6.35 -3.81 -10.54
N GLU A 168 -6.40 -5.13 -10.72
CA GLU A 168 -6.25 -5.75 -12.03
C GLU A 168 -7.31 -5.26 -13.02
N ILE A 169 -8.58 -5.36 -12.65
CA ILE A 169 -9.70 -4.93 -13.51
C ILE A 169 -9.72 -3.41 -13.66
N GLY A 170 -9.48 -2.67 -12.58
CA GLY A 170 -9.43 -1.21 -12.59
C GLY A 170 -8.35 -0.66 -13.51
N LEU A 171 -7.16 -1.26 -13.50
CA LEU A 171 -6.05 -0.90 -14.38
C LEU A 171 -6.38 -1.19 -15.86
N LEU A 172 -6.92 -2.37 -16.15
CA LEU A 172 -7.35 -2.72 -17.52
C LEU A 172 -8.42 -1.75 -18.03
N LEU A 173 -9.42 -1.46 -17.22
CA LEU A 173 -10.48 -0.51 -17.57
C LEU A 173 -9.91 0.90 -17.80
N ALA A 174 -9.02 1.36 -16.93
CA ALA A 174 -8.37 2.65 -17.07
C ALA A 174 -7.53 2.74 -18.36
N LEU A 175 -6.79 1.69 -18.71
CA LEU A 175 -6.03 1.62 -19.96
C LEU A 175 -6.92 1.70 -21.19
N VAL A 176 -8.01 0.94 -21.24
CA VAL A 176 -8.97 0.93 -22.36
C VAL A 176 -9.62 2.30 -22.52
N LEU A 177 -10.08 2.92 -21.43
CA LEU A 177 -10.71 4.23 -21.47
C LEU A 177 -9.72 5.34 -21.80
N PHE A 178 -8.46 5.22 -21.35
CA PHE A 178 -7.39 6.13 -21.73
C PHE A 178 -7.08 6.05 -23.23
N MET A 179 -6.93 4.84 -23.78
CA MET A 179 -6.71 4.66 -25.22
C MET A 179 -7.87 5.24 -26.03
N LYS A 180 -9.11 5.01 -25.62
CA LYS A 180 -10.29 5.62 -26.27
C LYS A 180 -10.22 7.14 -26.27
N ARG A 181 -9.92 7.75 -25.11
CA ARG A 181 -9.79 9.20 -24.98
C ARG A 181 -8.65 9.78 -25.84
N MET A 182 -7.52 9.09 -25.91
CA MET A 182 -6.41 9.49 -26.79
C MET A 182 -6.80 9.44 -28.27
N SER A 183 -7.54 8.43 -28.68
CA SER A 183 -8.06 8.30 -30.06
C SER A 183 -9.02 9.43 -30.42
N GLU A 184 -9.86 9.88 -29.49
CA GLU A 184 -10.82 10.97 -29.71
C GLU A 184 -10.14 12.37 -29.79
N VAL A 185 -8.99 12.56 -29.15
CA VAL A 185 -8.24 13.83 -29.13
C VAL A 185 -7.31 13.96 -30.34
N THR A 186 -6.93 12.84 -30.98
CA THR A 186 -6.02 12.85 -32.12
C THR A 186 -6.78 13.19 -33.41
N HIS A 187 -7.03 14.48 -33.67
CA HIS A 187 -7.41 14.97 -34.98
C HIS A 187 -6.19 15.21 -35.83
N ILE A 188 -5.95 14.35 -36.83
CA ILE A 188 -4.93 14.56 -37.86
C ILE A 188 -5.48 15.62 -38.82
N THR A 189 -4.99 16.84 -38.70
CA THR A 189 -5.21 17.85 -39.74
C THR A 189 -4.23 17.56 -40.89
N VAL A 190 -4.73 16.91 -41.94
CA VAL A 190 -3.98 16.78 -43.17
C VAL A 190 -4.03 18.14 -43.86
N ALA A 191 -2.92 18.85 -43.89
CA ALA A 191 -2.72 20.09 -44.68
C ALA A 191 -2.33 19.75 -46.09
#